data_06d19ce134728fa39fbc87a06a2d9771
#
_entry.id   06d19ce134728fa39fbc87a06a2d9771
#
_cell.length_a   1.000
_cell.length_b   1.000
_cell.length_c   1.000
_cell.angle_alpha   90.00
_cell.angle_beta   90.00
_cell.angle_gamma   90.00
#
_symmetry.space_group_name_H-M   'P 1'
#
loop_
_entity.id
_entity.type
_entity.pdbx_description
1 polymer ?
#
loop_
_entity_poly.entity_id
_entity_poly.type
_entity_poly.pdbx_seq_one_letter_code
_entity_poly.pdbx_strand_id
1 'polypeptide(L)'
;KIAKKEKNLIDLSYKFTSIHGMYFQRLIDNEIILSKNKKKFYYSELKTEMLPWQGPHGYFDLFEKNIFIISHKGIINYGNKGLLKYKNFSLNTIPSNLSELVNYKKFFGHKHYGVKGLLVDNNQVYVSLIYELKKGCYNLSIFVAELNFENLDYKKFFSPNTCVNENDEYYKIANERLQPLQSGGAMTKTNNNKIIFSTGEFRLRDLAQDKESVFGKIIEIDRESKKFRIISMGHRNPQGIYYNQEKNILLSTEHSAQGGDEININPSIEEEKIKNYGWPISSYGEHYGFDIRDDSSVLYEIAPLNKSHKNFGFIEPLKYFDLKARAPSAIAEINKNLKNLDGNQYMVSLMKYRQLHHIKLNDNHDKILSHDIIQFKNRIRDIKYDEETEKTLLLFEKDTFDYEEEYAYWIGVLEPIN
;
A
#
# COMPACT_ATOMS: atom_id res chain seq x y z
N LYS A 1 17.36 1.65 -30.59
CA LYS A 1 16.14 1.39 -31.40
C LYS A 1 15.01 0.78 -30.56
N ILE A 2 15.30 -0.20 -29.67
CA ILE A 2 14.30 -0.87 -28.83
C ILE A 2 13.64 0.12 -27.85
N ALA A 3 14.42 0.92 -27.10
CA ALA A 3 13.89 1.89 -26.15
C ALA A 3 12.97 2.96 -26.78
N LYS A 4 13.24 3.36 -28.04
CA LYS A 4 12.39 4.29 -28.78
C LYS A 4 11.06 3.64 -29.22
N LYS A 5 11.08 2.35 -29.50
CA LYS A 5 9.88 1.58 -29.86
C LYS A 5 8.99 1.33 -28.64
N GLU A 6 9.58 1.03 -27.49
CA GLU A 6 8.88 0.89 -26.23
C GLU A 6 8.24 2.22 -25.78
N LYS A 7 8.97 3.34 -25.91
CA LYS A 7 8.41 4.68 -25.63
C LYS A 7 7.17 4.96 -26.46
N ASN A 8 7.23 4.71 -27.77
CA ASN A 8 6.09 4.95 -28.67
C ASN A 8 4.87 4.08 -28.31
N LEU A 9 5.08 2.84 -27.84
CA LEU A 9 3.99 1.96 -27.42
C LEU A 9 3.31 2.45 -26.13
N ILE A 10 4.08 2.98 -25.20
CA ILE A 10 3.56 3.52 -23.94
C ILE A 10 2.82 4.84 -24.22
N ASP A 11 3.39 5.73 -25.01
CA ASP A 11 2.73 6.99 -25.41
C ASP A 11 1.42 6.70 -26.18
N LEU A 12 1.39 5.66 -27.02
CA LEU A 12 0.19 5.19 -27.70
C LEU A 12 -0.86 4.64 -26.71
N SER A 13 -0.44 3.92 -25.68
CA SER A 13 -1.36 3.37 -24.69
C SER A 13 -1.94 4.44 -23.79
N TYR A 14 -1.15 5.45 -23.39
CA TYR A 14 -1.67 6.63 -22.70
C TYR A 14 -2.74 7.32 -23.56
N LYS A 15 -2.44 7.51 -24.86
CA LYS A 15 -3.36 8.12 -25.79
C LYS A 15 -4.63 7.28 -26.00
N PHE A 16 -4.49 5.96 -26.09
CA PHE A 16 -5.63 5.04 -26.21
C PHE A 16 -6.50 5.08 -24.95
N THR A 17 -5.90 4.97 -23.78
CA THR A 17 -6.62 4.99 -22.49
C THR A 17 -7.28 6.35 -22.25
N SER A 18 -6.67 7.47 -22.67
CA SER A 18 -7.25 8.81 -22.57
C SER A 18 -8.51 8.98 -23.44
N ILE A 19 -8.61 8.23 -24.54
CA ILE A 19 -9.77 8.27 -25.45
C ILE A 19 -10.89 7.35 -24.96
N HIS A 20 -10.55 6.14 -24.49
CA HIS A 20 -11.54 5.08 -24.22
C HIS A 20 -11.86 4.90 -22.73
N GLY A 21 -11.06 5.50 -21.82
CA GLY A 21 -11.20 5.30 -20.38
C GLY A 21 -10.89 3.86 -19.93
N MET A 22 -11.26 3.56 -18.69
CA MET A 22 -11.14 2.22 -18.11
C MET A 22 -12.54 1.60 -18.02
N TYR A 23 -12.80 0.60 -18.85
CA TYR A 23 -14.09 -0.07 -18.94
C TYR A 23 -14.21 -1.19 -17.92
N PHE A 24 -15.31 -1.23 -17.19
CA PHE A 24 -15.64 -2.26 -16.21
C PHE A 24 -16.90 -3.03 -16.63
N GLN A 25 -16.86 -4.34 -16.39
CA GLN A 25 -17.99 -5.25 -16.54
C GLN A 25 -18.26 -5.94 -15.20
N ARG A 26 -19.54 -5.97 -14.78
CA ARG A 26 -19.95 -6.69 -13.59
C ARG A 26 -19.95 -8.20 -13.86
N LEU A 27 -19.22 -8.95 -13.04
CA LEU A 27 -19.14 -10.40 -13.08
C LEU A 27 -20.03 -11.05 -12.03
N ILE A 28 -20.11 -10.42 -10.83
CA ILE A 28 -20.90 -10.90 -9.69
C ILE A 28 -21.82 -9.76 -9.27
N ASP A 29 -23.09 -10.06 -8.98
CA ASP A 29 -24.08 -9.08 -8.59
C ASP A 29 -24.83 -9.52 -7.34
N ASN A 30 -24.55 -8.85 -6.22
CA ASN A 30 -25.20 -9.04 -4.92
C ASN A 30 -25.30 -10.51 -4.44
N GLU A 31 -24.28 -11.30 -4.72
CA GLU A 31 -24.21 -12.66 -4.16
C GLU A 31 -23.95 -12.63 -2.67
N ILE A 32 -24.54 -13.57 -1.94
CA ILE A 32 -24.27 -13.73 -0.51
C ILE A 32 -23.02 -14.55 -0.33
N ILE A 33 -21.99 -13.94 0.26
CA ILE A 33 -20.78 -14.64 0.69
C ILE A 33 -20.73 -14.74 2.21
N LEU A 34 -20.03 -15.75 2.69
CA LEU A 34 -19.90 -16.04 4.12
C LEU A 34 -18.45 -15.87 4.57
N SER A 35 -18.28 -15.23 5.72
CA SER A 35 -17.01 -15.30 6.44
C SER A 35 -16.82 -16.67 7.09
N LYS A 36 -15.62 -16.93 7.62
CA LYS A 36 -15.30 -18.15 8.37
C LYS A 36 -16.25 -18.35 9.56
N ASN A 37 -16.63 -17.27 10.23
CA ASN A 37 -17.59 -17.30 11.35
C ASN A 37 -19.06 -17.16 10.90
N LYS A 38 -19.32 -17.41 9.60
CA LYS A 38 -20.66 -17.41 8.99
C LYS A 38 -21.40 -16.07 9.01
N LYS A 39 -20.70 -14.96 9.20
CA LYS A 39 -21.28 -13.62 8.94
C LYS A 39 -21.57 -13.50 7.45
N LYS A 40 -22.71 -12.89 7.12
CA LYS A 40 -23.18 -12.73 5.74
C LYS A 40 -22.83 -11.37 5.20
N PHE A 41 -22.46 -11.33 3.91
CA PHE A 41 -22.20 -10.11 3.17
C PHE A 41 -22.82 -10.20 1.78
N TYR A 42 -23.40 -9.11 1.29
CA TYR A 42 -23.62 -8.94 -0.14
C TYR A 42 -22.29 -8.61 -0.81
N TYR A 43 -21.99 -9.29 -1.88
CA TYR A 43 -20.76 -9.11 -2.64
C TYR A 43 -21.07 -8.90 -4.12
N SER A 44 -20.48 -7.87 -4.68
CA SER A 44 -20.48 -7.61 -6.12
C SER A 44 -19.05 -7.47 -6.61
N GLU A 45 -18.77 -7.93 -7.83
CA GLU A 45 -17.44 -7.85 -8.45
C GLU A 45 -17.53 -7.30 -9.87
N LEU A 46 -16.69 -6.33 -10.17
CA LEU A 46 -16.54 -5.70 -11.47
C LEU A 46 -15.11 -5.89 -11.95
N LYS A 47 -14.93 -6.34 -13.19
CA LYS A 47 -13.62 -6.59 -13.82
C LYS A 47 -13.33 -5.55 -14.88
N THR A 48 -12.09 -5.11 -14.95
CA THR A 48 -11.53 -4.42 -16.12
C THR A 48 -10.29 -5.16 -16.62
N GLU A 49 -10.09 -5.16 -17.92
CA GLU A 49 -8.86 -5.66 -18.53
C GLU A 49 -7.87 -4.50 -18.67
N MET A 50 -6.65 -4.76 -18.22
CA MET A 50 -5.58 -3.78 -18.25
C MET A 50 -4.61 -4.09 -19.36
N LEU A 51 -4.14 -3.05 -20.03
CA LEU A 51 -3.07 -3.20 -20.99
C LEU A 51 -1.76 -3.63 -20.26
N PRO A 52 -0.97 -4.55 -20.81
CA PRO A 52 0.20 -5.14 -20.13
C PRO A 52 1.18 -4.11 -19.56
N TRP A 53 1.32 -2.95 -20.18
CA TRP A 53 2.20 -1.87 -19.76
C TRP A 53 1.67 -0.98 -18.62
N GLN A 54 0.43 -1.16 -18.18
CA GLN A 54 -0.10 -0.44 -17.01
C GLN A 54 0.44 -1.02 -15.71
N GLY A 55 1.04 -2.20 -15.76
CA GLY A 55 1.70 -2.87 -14.64
C GLY A 55 0.75 -3.74 -13.82
N PRO A 56 1.32 -4.53 -12.91
CA PRO A 56 0.62 -5.66 -12.29
C PRO A 56 -0.34 -5.26 -11.17
N HIS A 57 -0.28 -4.04 -10.68
CA HIS A 57 -1.11 -3.58 -9.56
C HIS A 57 -1.43 -2.08 -9.68
N GLY A 58 -2.39 -1.63 -8.88
CA GLY A 58 -2.78 -0.23 -8.77
C GLY A 58 -3.21 0.11 -7.36
N TYR A 59 -3.62 1.33 -7.19
CA TYR A 59 -4.15 1.87 -5.93
C TYR A 59 -5.41 2.65 -6.24
N PHE A 60 -6.29 2.81 -5.27
CA PHE A 60 -7.47 3.62 -5.45
C PHE A 60 -7.74 4.49 -4.23
N ASP A 61 -8.51 5.55 -4.43
CA ASP A 61 -8.99 6.39 -3.36
C ASP A 61 -10.38 6.93 -3.65
N LEU A 62 -11.06 7.38 -2.60
CA LEU A 62 -12.38 7.97 -2.66
C LEU A 62 -12.26 9.44 -2.24
N PHE A 63 -12.78 10.32 -3.07
CA PHE A 63 -12.85 11.74 -2.74
C PHE A 63 -14.20 12.28 -3.19
N GLU A 64 -14.97 12.83 -2.25
CA GLU A 64 -16.36 13.24 -2.45
C GLU A 64 -17.16 12.08 -3.09
N LYS A 65 -17.84 12.35 -4.20
CA LYS A 65 -18.64 11.35 -4.93
C LYS A 65 -17.87 10.53 -5.97
N ASN A 66 -16.56 10.69 -6.03
CA ASN A 66 -15.74 10.04 -7.06
C ASN A 66 -14.85 8.93 -6.48
N ILE A 67 -14.63 7.92 -7.31
CA ILE A 67 -13.56 6.92 -7.17
C ILE A 67 -12.43 7.29 -8.13
N PHE A 68 -11.20 7.20 -7.64
CA PHE A 68 -9.98 7.37 -8.43
C PHE A 68 -9.19 6.08 -8.40
N ILE A 69 -8.69 5.62 -9.53
CA ILE A 69 -7.85 4.44 -9.65
C ILE A 69 -6.59 4.82 -10.41
N ILE A 70 -5.43 4.59 -9.82
CA ILE A 70 -4.14 4.78 -10.48
C ILE A 70 -3.47 3.43 -10.75
N SER A 71 -3.00 3.22 -11.96
CA SER A 71 -2.22 2.04 -12.30
C SER A 71 -0.79 2.13 -11.75
N HIS A 72 -0.10 1.02 -11.65
CA HIS A 72 1.31 0.99 -11.24
C HIS A 72 2.22 1.89 -12.09
N LYS A 73 1.83 2.15 -13.32
CA LYS A 73 2.57 3.04 -14.24
C LYS A 73 2.02 4.48 -14.32
N GLY A 74 1.14 4.84 -13.38
CA GLY A 74 0.73 6.23 -13.18
C GLY A 74 -0.44 6.69 -14.06
N ILE A 75 -1.13 5.79 -14.76
CA ILE A 75 -2.36 6.13 -15.47
C ILE A 75 -3.47 6.23 -14.43
N ILE A 76 -4.09 7.39 -14.31
CA ILE A 76 -5.16 7.66 -13.36
C ILE A 76 -6.51 7.75 -14.06
N ASN A 77 -7.49 7.05 -13.50
CA ASN A 77 -8.87 7.04 -13.97
C ASN A 77 -9.80 7.49 -12.85
N TYR A 78 -10.91 8.12 -13.20
CA TYR A 78 -11.90 8.57 -12.23
C TYR A 78 -13.33 8.42 -12.75
N GLY A 79 -14.27 8.40 -11.84
CA GLY A 79 -15.69 8.47 -12.13
C GLY A 79 -16.53 8.53 -10.87
N ASN A 80 -17.82 8.79 -11.03
CA ASN A 80 -18.73 8.79 -9.90
C ASN A 80 -18.86 7.38 -9.30
N LYS A 81 -18.66 7.22 -7.99
CA LYS A 81 -18.79 5.92 -7.30
C LYS A 81 -20.19 5.29 -7.45
N GLY A 82 -21.23 6.09 -7.71
CA GLY A 82 -22.55 5.60 -8.07
C GLY A 82 -22.59 4.76 -9.36
N LEU A 83 -21.56 4.83 -10.21
CA LEU A 83 -21.42 3.95 -11.39
C LEU A 83 -21.23 2.49 -11.02
N LEU A 84 -20.70 2.21 -9.82
CA LEU A 84 -20.44 0.85 -9.34
C LEU A 84 -21.70 -0.03 -9.25
N LYS A 85 -22.90 0.55 -9.30
CA LYS A 85 -24.17 -0.19 -9.33
C LYS A 85 -24.56 -0.72 -10.72
N TYR A 86 -23.96 -0.19 -11.79
CA TYR A 86 -24.34 -0.57 -13.16
C TYR A 86 -23.63 -1.87 -13.60
N LYS A 87 -24.22 -2.55 -14.57
CA LYS A 87 -23.67 -3.77 -15.17
C LYS A 87 -22.36 -3.50 -15.92
N ASN A 88 -22.32 -2.37 -16.62
CA ASN A 88 -21.16 -1.91 -17.39
C ASN A 88 -21.00 -0.41 -17.21
N PHE A 89 -19.78 0.05 -17.09
CA PHE A 89 -19.45 1.48 -17.04
C PHE A 89 -17.99 1.73 -17.43
N SER A 90 -17.66 2.98 -17.71
CA SER A 90 -16.28 3.40 -17.92
C SER A 90 -15.88 4.50 -16.95
N LEU A 91 -14.66 4.43 -16.44
CA LEU A 91 -14.01 5.53 -15.76
C LEU A 91 -13.22 6.35 -16.77
N ASN A 92 -13.28 7.68 -16.66
CA ASN A 92 -12.53 8.59 -17.52
C ASN A 92 -11.05 8.58 -17.13
N THR A 93 -10.17 8.69 -18.10
CA THR A 93 -8.73 8.88 -17.85
C THR A 93 -8.40 10.36 -17.72
N ILE A 94 -7.61 10.73 -16.73
CA ILE A 94 -7.06 12.08 -16.62
C ILE A 94 -5.63 12.06 -17.17
N PRO A 95 -5.32 12.82 -18.22
CA PRO A 95 -3.95 13.01 -18.68
C PRO A 95 -3.05 13.58 -17.59
N SER A 96 -1.76 13.24 -17.62
CA SER A 96 -0.80 13.80 -16.66
C SER A 96 0.61 13.87 -17.24
N ASN A 97 1.44 14.71 -16.64
CA ASN A 97 2.86 14.85 -16.96
C ASN A 97 3.76 13.85 -16.17
N LEU A 98 3.20 12.89 -15.44
CA LEU A 98 3.97 12.02 -14.54
C LEU A 98 5.11 11.27 -15.26
N SER A 99 4.88 10.86 -16.51
CA SER A 99 5.89 10.17 -17.33
C SER A 99 7.12 11.04 -17.65
N GLU A 100 6.99 12.36 -17.58
CA GLU A 100 8.08 13.31 -17.84
C GLU A 100 8.97 13.52 -16.61
N LEU A 101 8.43 13.22 -15.41
CA LEU A 101 9.08 13.45 -14.12
C LEU A 101 9.92 12.26 -13.65
N VAL A 102 9.81 11.10 -14.29
CA VAL A 102 10.45 9.85 -13.86
C VAL A 102 11.49 9.36 -14.86
N ASN A 103 12.45 8.53 -14.40
CA ASN A 103 13.31 7.81 -15.33
C ASN A 103 12.50 6.81 -16.15
N TYR A 104 12.23 7.16 -17.39
CA TYR A 104 11.37 6.41 -18.28
C TYR A 104 11.77 4.93 -18.41
N LYS A 105 13.06 4.64 -18.60
CA LYS A 105 13.57 3.27 -18.80
C LYS A 105 13.33 2.38 -17.57
N LYS A 106 13.59 2.89 -16.36
CA LYS A 106 13.39 2.13 -15.12
C LYS A 106 11.91 2.07 -14.75
N PHE A 107 11.21 3.18 -14.79
CA PHE A 107 9.81 3.26 -14.36
C PHE A 107 8.89 2.41 -15.24
N PHE A 108 9.01 2.49 -16.55
CA PHE A 108 8.16 1.74 -17.48
C PHE A 108 8.73 0.36 -17.87
N GLY A 109 10.03 0.25 -17.99
CA GLY A 109 10.69 -1.00 -18.44
C GLY A 109 10.87 -2.05 -17.36
N HIS A 110 10.60 -1.75 -16.08
CA HIS A 110 10.83 -2.70 -14.99
C HIS A 110 9.61 -2.84 -14.10
N LYS A 111 9.13 -4.07 -13.91
CA LYS A 111 7.87 -4.38 -13.20
C LYS A 111 7.82 -3.95 -11.73
N HIS A 112 8.94 -3.68 -11.06
CA HIS A 112 8.98 -3.34 -9.65
C HIS A 112 9.07 -1.83 -9.38
N TYR A 113 9.43 -1.04 -10.40
CA TYR A 113 9.45 0.42 -10.30
C TYR A 113 8.08 0.98 -10.73
N GLY A 114 7.54 1.91 -9.97
CA GLY A 114 6.24 2.49 -10.27
C GLY A 114 5.62 3.18 -9.07
N VAL A 115 4.34 3.43 -9.18
CA VAL A 115 3.48 4.00 -8.14
C VAL A 115 3.38 3.03 -6.96
N LYS A 116 3.34 3.58 -5.74
CA LYS A 116 3.28 2.86 -4.47
C LYS A 116 2.12 3.29 -3.57
N GLY A 117 1.41 4.35 -3.93
CA GLY A 117 0.22 4.80 -3.20
C GLY A 117 -0.46 5.98 -3.89
N LEU A 118 -1.72 6.17 -3.57
CA LEU A 118 -2.58 7.26 -4.01
C LEU A 118 -3.28 7.86 -2.79
N LEU A 119 -3.35 9.18 -2.72
CA LEU A 119 -4.19 9.92 -1.78
C LEU A 119 -4.82 11.10 -2.51
N VAL A 120 -6.13 11.21 -2.48
CA VAL A 120 -6.87 12.35 -3.01
C VAL A 120 -7.53 13.08 -1.84
N ASP A 121 -7.13 14.33 -1.62
CA ASP A 121 -7.60 15.12 -0.50
C ASP A 121 -7.44 16.62 -0.75
N ASN A 122 -8.39 17.44 -0.28
CA ASN A 122 -8.36 18.89 -0.41
C ASN A 122 -8.13 19.36 -1.86
N ASN A 123 -8.83 18.77 -2.83
CA ASN A 123 -8.64 19.02 -4.26
C ASN A 123 -7.19 18.83 -4.76
N GLN A 124 -6.44 17.95 -4.11
CA GLN A 124 -5.09 17.57 -4.54
C GLN A 124 -4.98 16.07 -4.70
N VAL A 125 -4.21 15.66 -5.68
CA VAL A 125 -3.90 14.25 -5.99
C VAL A 125 -2.44 14.02 -5.66
N TYR A 126 -2.19 13.22 -4.61
CA TYR A 126 -0.85 12.82 -4.19
C TYR A 126 -0.55 11.41 -4.68
N VAL A 127 0.62 11.23 -5.27
CA VAL A 127 1.09 9.94 -5.75
C VAL A 127 2.47 9.67 -5.18
N SER A 128 2.63 8.58 -4.44
CA SER A 128 3.94 8.09 -4.04
C SER A 128 4.50 7.13 -5.08
N LEU A 129 5.78 7.23 -5.38
CA LEU A 129 6.44 6.39 -6.38
C LEU A 129 7.94 6.22 -6.13
N ILE A 130 8.52 5.17 -6.71
CA ILE A 130 9.96 4.97 -6.73
C ILE A 130 10.57 6.00 -7.67
N TYR A 131 11.39 6.88 -7.10
CA TYR A 131 12.02 7.97 -7.81
C TYR A 131 13.54 7.80 -7.89
N GLU A 132 14.12 7.97 -9.07
CA GLU A 132 15.55 7.99 -9.24
C GLU A 132 16.07 9.41 -8.97
N LEU A 133 16.61 9.63 -7.77
CA LEU A 133 17.12 10.95 -7.35
C LEU A 133 18.38 11.34 -8.13
N LYS A 134 19.25 10.36 -8.35
CA LYS A 134 20.42 10.42 -9.22
C LYS A 134 20.66 9.02 -9.80
N LYS A 135 21.43 8.92 -10.88
CA LYS A 135 21.65 7.67 -11.61
C LYS A 135 21.99 6.50 -10.68
N GLY A 136 21.14 5.47 -10.70
CA GLY A 136 21.29 4.24 -9.90
C GLY A 136 21.00 4.41 -8.41
N CYS A 137 20.46 5.56 -7.99
CA CYS A 137 20.15 5.84 -6.59
C CYS A 137 18.67 6.24 -6.44
N TYR A 138 17.92 5.44 -5.69
CA TYR A 138 16.46 5.48 -5.63
C TYR A 138 15.96 5.85 -4.25
N ASN A 139 14.86 6.58 -4.20
CA ASN A 139 14.09 6.80 -2.99
C ASN A 139 12.60 6.63 -3.27
N LEU A 140 11.79 6.81 -2.24
CA LEU A 140 10.35 6.89 -2.34
C LEU A 140 9.96 8.37 -2.19
N SER A 141 9.39 8.94 -3.24
CA SER A 141 9.00 10.35 -3.31
C SER A 141 7.50 10.50 -3.50
N ILE A 142 6.95 11.63 -3.07
CA ILE A 142 5.56 12.02 -3.29
C ILE A 142 5.53 13.16 -4.30
N PHE A 143 4.66 13.02 -5.29
CA PHE A 143 4.30 14.06 -6.25
C PHE A 143 2.85 14.49 -6.00
N VAL A 144 2.55 15.76 -6.26
CA VAL A 144 1.21 16.33 -6.07
C VAL A 144 0.79 17.12 -7.29
N ALA A 145 -0.48 17.01 -7.66
CA ALA A 145 -1.15 17.88 -8.62
C ALA A 145 -2.41 18.47 -8.00
N GLU A 146 -2.80 19.67 -8.39
CA GLU A 146 -4.18 20.14 -8.16
C GLU A 146 -5.15 19.28 -8.95
N LEU A 147 -6.26 18.88 -8.32
CA LEU A 147 -7.26 18.04 -8.97
C LEU A 147 -7.95 18.82 -10.09
N ASN A 148 -7.56 18.50 -11.30
CA ASN A 148 -8.18 18.98 -12.53
C ASN A 148 -8.50 17.77 -13.41
N PHE A 149 -9.77 17.60 -13.76
CA PHE A 149 -10.22 16.44 -14.53
C PHE A 149 -9.79 16.48 -16.01
N GLU A 150 -9.26 17.61 -16.49
CA GLU A 150 -8.72 17.72 -17.84
C GLU A 150 -7.23 17.35 -17.91
N ASN A 151 -6.45 17.69 -16.86
CA ASN A 151 -5.02 17.39 -16.80
C ASN A 151 -4.49 17.51 -15.36
N LEU A 152 -3.61 16.60 -14.96
CA LEU A 152 -2.88 16.63 -13.70
C LEU A 152 -1.42 17.05 -13.94
N ASP A 153 -1.10 18.29 -13.57
CA ASP A 153 0.28 18.83 -13.62
C ASP A 153 1.01 18.52 -12.31
N TYR A 154 1.60 17.33 -12.22
CA TYR A 154 2.32 16.89 -11.05
C TYR A 154 3.60 17.67 -10.82
N LYS A 155 3.85 18.03 -9.57
CA LYS A 155 5.09 18.63 -9.07
C LYS A 155 5.60 17.81 -7.89
N LYS A 156 6.89 17.85 -7.65
CA LYS A 156 7.49 17.18 -6.51
C LYS A 156 6.97 17.83 -5.22
N PHE A 157 6.30 17.04 -4.38
CA PHE A 157 5.79 17.46 -3.09
C PHE A 157 6.82 17.20 -1.97
N PHE A 158 7.29 15.94 -1.88
CA PHE A 158 8.28 15.51 -0.93
C PHE A 158 9.24 14.52 -1.57
N SER A 159 10.52 14.72 -1.37
CA SER A 159 11.57 13.80 -1.81
C SER A 159 12.72 13.88 -0.81
N PRO A 160 13.06 12.79 -0.14
CA PRO A 160 14.24 12.77 0.71
C PRO A 160 15.50 13.15 -0.08
N ASN A 161 16.43 13.84 0.56
CA ASN A 161 17.74 14.15 -0.04
C ASN A 161 18.66 12.92 -0.09
N THR A 162 18.28 11.84 0.62
CA THR A 162 18.96 10.56 0.66
C THR A 162 18.31 9.58 -0.30
N CYS A 163 19.08 8.62 -0.79
CA CYS A 163 18.63 7.56 -1.68
C CYS A 163 19.45 6.28 -1.47
N VAL A 164 18.87 5.15 -1.80
CA VAL A 164 19.52 3.83 -1.76
C VAL A 164 20.18 3.56 -3.12
N ASN A 165 21.49 3.30 -3.10
CA ASN A 165 22.25 3.01 -4.32
C ASN A 165 22.09 1.52 -4.70
N GLU A 166 21.78 1.24 -5.98
CA GLU A 166 21.65 -0.16 -6.46
C GLU A 166 22.95 -0.97 -6.37
N ASN A 167 24.11 -0.30 -6.22
CA ASN A 167 25.43 -0.91 -6.06
C ASN A 167 25.99 -0.77 -4.63
N ASP A 168 25.14 -0.54 -3.64
CA ASP A 168 25.57 -0.44 -2.24
C ASP A 168 26.33 -1.70 -1.79
N GLU A 169 27.37 -1.52 -0.99
CA GLU A 169 28.22 -2.61 -0.52
C GLU A 169 27.45 -3.60 0.36
N TYR A 170 26.46 -3.11 1.12
CA TYR A 170 25.56 -3.95 1.90
C TYR A 170 24.92 -5.07 1.08
N TYR A 171 24.48 -4.78 -0.16
CA TYR A 171 23.88 -5.81 -1.02
C TYR A 171 24.87 -6.88 -1.45
N LYS A 172 26.17 -6.53 -1.58
CA LYS A 172 27.22 -7.52 -1.88
C LYS A 172 27.47 -8.43 -0.68
N ILE A 173 27.59 -7.85 0.52
CA ILE A 173 27.78 -8.59 1.77
C ILE A 173 26.61 -9.54 2.02
N ALA A 174 25.39 -9.04 1.86
CA ALA A 174 24.16 -9.80 2.05
C ALA A 174 23.86 -10.80 0.92
N ASN A 175 24.64 -10.81 -0.17
CA ASN A 175 24.34 -11.53 -1.41
C ASN A 175 22.91 -11.25 -1.93
N GLU A 176 22.53 -9.99 -1.90
CA GLU A 176 21.20 -9.51 -2.29
C GLU A 176 21.30 -8.38 -3.31
N ARG A 177 20.20 -7.74 -3.58
CA ARG A 177 20.07 -6.57 -4.46
C ARG A 177 18.99 -5.63 -3.98
N LEU A 178 19.07 -4.39 -4.41
CA LEU A 178 18.01 -3.40 -4.21
C LEU A 178 16.65 -3.99 -4.61
N GLN A 179 15.66 -3.83 -3.71
CA GLN A 179 14.33 -4.39 -3.91
C GLN A 179 13.24 -3.31 -3.83
N PRO A 180 12.83 -2.72 -4.98
CA PRO A 180 11.82 -1.66 -5.00
C PRO A 180 10.42 -2.09 -4.52
N LEU A 181 10.19 -3.41 -4.36
CA LEU A 181 8.94 -3.91 -3.75
C LEU A 181 8.89 -3.68 -2.24
N GLN A 182 10.05 -3.46 -1.60
CA GLN A 182 10.16 -3.22 -0.15
C GLN A 182 10.32 -1.73 0.14
N SER A 183 9.41 -0.94 -0.38
CA SER A 183 9.48 0.53 -0.32
C SER A 183 8.42 1.19 0.56
N GLY A 184 7.41 0.47 1.03
CA GLY A 184 6.23 1.08 1.61
C GLY A 184 5.42 1.85 0.56
N GLY A 185 4.95 3.03 0.88
CA GLY A 185 4.31 3.97 -0.05
C GLY A 185 2.90 4.38 0.31
N ALA A 186 2.31 3.79 1.35
CA ALA A 186 0.98 4.17 1.80
C ALA A 186 0.97 5.60 2.38
N MET A 187 -0.12 6.31 2.14
CA MET A 187 -0.37 7.66 2.62
C MET A 187 -1.73 7.74 3.30
N THR A 188 -1.82 8.55 4.35
CA THR A 188 -3.09 8.97 4.96
C THR A 188 -2.98 10.41 5.44
N LYS A 189 -4.12 11.06 5.64
CA LYS A 189 -4.18 12.46 6.08
C LYS A 189 -4.38 12.58 7.58
N THR A 190 -4.02 13.74 8.13
CA THR A 190 -4.39 14.18 9.47
C THR A 190 -5.29 15.42 9.40
N ASN A 191 -6.00 15.73 10.50
CA ASN A 191 -6.79 16.96 10.61
C ASN A 191 -5.92 18.23 10.60
N ASN A 192 -4.64 18.13 10.95
CA ASN A 192 -3.73 19.27 11.11
C ASN A 192 -2.97 19.59 9.81
N ASN A 193 -3.61 19.41 8.64
CA ASN A 193 -3.03 19.68 7.32
C ASN A 193 -1.70 18.96 7.05
N LYS A 194 -1.55 17.72 7.55
CA LYS A 194 -0.35 16.91 7.34
C LYS A 194 -0.67 15.60 6.64
N ILE A 195 0.36 14.97 6.10
CA ILE A 195 0.31 13.64 5.50
C ILE A 195 1.19 12.70 6.32
N ILE A 196 0.63 11.55 6.72
CA ILE A 196 1.42 10.44 7.24
C ILE A 196 1.81 9.56 6.07
N PHE A 197 3.08 9.19 6.00
CA PHE A 197 3.67 8.47 4.88
C PHE A 197 4.55 7.33 5.36
N SER A 198 4.37 6.15 4.80
CA SER A 198 5.17 4.97 5.12
C SER A 198 6.30 4.77 4.11
N THR A 199 7.49 4.43 4.58
CA THR A 199 8.64 4.11 3.76
C THR A 199 9.22 2.76 4.16
N GLY A 200 9.60 1.94 3.18
CA GLY A 200 10.29 0.69 3.41
C GLY A 200 11.81 0.84 3.32
N GLU A 201 12.55 -0.26 3.54
CA GLU A 201 14.00 -0.26 3.70
C GLU A 201 14.77 -0.70 2.42
N PHE A 202 14.07 -1.08 1.34
CA PHE A 202 14.63 -1.48 0.05
C PHE A 202 15.65 -2.65 0.12
N ARG A 203 15.62 -3.44 1.18
CA ARG A 203 16.63 -4.44 1.62
C ARG A 203 17.94 -3.87 2.15
N LEU A 204 18.00 -2.58 2.42
CA LEU A 204 19.09 -1.96 3.16
C LEU A 204 18.68 -1.85 4.63
N ARG A 205 18.72 -3.01 5.33
CA ARG A 205 18.01 -3.27 6.59
C ARG A 205 18.43 -2.38 7.75
N ASP A 206 19.71 -2.03 7.82
CA ASP A 206 20.30 -1.17 8.86
C ASP A 206 19.67 0.23 8.87
N LEU A 207 19.24 0.75 7.71
CA LEU A 207 18.57 2.05 7.62
C LEU A 207 17.27 2.11 8.45
N ALA A 208 16.63 0.97 8.71
CA ALA A 208 15.42 0.94 9.52
C ALA A 208 15.67 1.38 10.98
N GLN A 209 16.90 1.16 11.50
CA GLN A 209 17.31 1.55 12.85
C GLN A 209 18.08 2.88 12.90
N ASP A 210 18.49 3.41 11.75
CA ASP A 210 19.14 4.71 11.67
C ASP A 210 18.11 5.85 11.84
N LYS A 211 18.25 6.69 12.86
CA LYS A 211 17.33 7.80 13.17
C LYS A 211 17.43 8.97 12.20
N GLU A 212 18.53 9.06 11.47
CA GLU A 212 18.73 10.10 10.45
C GLU A 212 18.19 9.67 9.08
N SER A 213 17.88 8.38 8.91
CA SER A 213 17.34 7.83 7.69
C SER A 213 15.82 7.94 7.65
N VAL A 214 15.26 8.20 6.46
CA VAL A 214 13.81 8.11 6.21
C VAL A 214 13.37 6.71 5.80
N PHE A 215 14.28 5.77 5.57
CA PHE A 215 13.96 4.41 5.14
C PHE A 215 13.62 3.51 6.32
N GLY A 216 12.59 2.67 6.13
CA GLY A 216 12.05 1.84 7.20
C GLY A 216 11.36 2.65 8.32
N LYS A 217 10.60 3.67 7.92
CA LYS A 217 9.95 4.64 8.82
C LYS A 217 8.48 4.86 8.47
N ILE A 218 7.74 5.37 9.44
CA ILE A 218 6.51 6.13 9.18
C ILE A 218 6.79 7.58 9.60
N ILE A 219 6.55 8.50 8.69
CA ILE A 219 6.85 9.92 8.86
C ILE A 219 5.58 10.76 8.73
N GLU A 220 5.55 11.90 9.38
CA GLU A 220 4.52 12.92 9.24
C GLU A 220 5.12 14.13 8.50
N ILE A 221 4.47 14.59 7.45
CA ILE A 221 4.92 15.66 6.57
C ILE A 221 3.92 16.80 6.62
N ASP A 222 4.36 17.98 6.97
CA ASP A 222 3.57 19.21 6.91
C ASP A 222 3.35 19.64 5.45
N ARG A 223 2.10 19.91 5.06
CA ARG A 223 1.76 20.19 3.65
C ARG A 223 2.25 21.55 3.15
N GLU A 224 2.48 22.51 4.03
CA GLU A 224 2.93 23.86 3.65
C GLU A 224 4.45 23.93 3.64
N SER A 225 5.08 23.66 4.77
CA SER A 225 6.52 23.78 4.94
C SER A 225 7.33 22.64 4.30
N LYS A 226 6.70 21.50 4.01
CA LYS A 226 7.32 20.24 3.54
C LYS A 226 8.30 19.65 4.56
N LYS A 227 8.36 20.19 5.77
CA LYS A 227 9.14 19.60 6.87
C LYS A 227 8.49 18.29 7.32
N PHE A 228 9.31 17.38 7.75
CA PHE A 228 8.83 16.09 8.26
C PHE A 228 9.44 15.77 9.63
N ARG A 229 8.76 14.87 10.34
CA ARG A 229 9.28 14.21 11.54
C ARG A 229 9.06 12.71 11.42
N ILE A 230 9.92 11.94 12.06
CA ILE A 230 9.75 10.48 12.15
C ILE A 230 8.78 10.20 13.31
N ILE A 231 7.67 9.51 13.00
CA ILE A 231 6.70 9.03 14.01
C ILE A 231 7.17 7.68 14.57
N SER A 232 7.60 6.78 13.67
CA SER A 232 8.07 5.45 14.06
C SER A 232 9.17 4.95 13.14
N MET A 233 9.96 4.01 13.64
CA MET A 233 11.13 3.41 13.00
C MET A 233 11.15 1.89 13.22
N GLY A 234 12.12 1.22 12.62
CA GLY A 234 12.22 -0.23 12.75
C GLY A 234 11.16 -0.96 11.92
N HIS A 235 10.80 -0.40 10.76
CA HIS A 235 9.90 -1.00 9.79
C HIS A 235 10.65 -1.61 8.60
N ARG A 236 10.15 -2.73 8.09
CA ARG A 236 10.68 -3.35 6.88
C ARG A 236 10.00 -2.84 5.62
N ASN A 237 8.69 -3.05 5.51
CA ASN A 237 7.90 -2.74 4.33
C ASN A 237 6.43 -2.49 4.70
N PRO A 238 6.11 -1.36 5.34
CA PRO A 238 4.75 -1.02 5.72
C PRO A 238 3.93 -0.61 4.50
N GLN A 239 2.96 -1.47 4.11
CA GLN A 239 2.18 -1.35 2.88
C GLN A 239 0.82 -0.68 3.07
N GLY A 240 0.23 -0.76 4.25
CA GLY A 240 -1.03 -0.12 4.59
C GLY A 240 -0.90 0.70 5.86
N ILE A 241 -1.50 1.88 5.88
CA ILE A 241 -1.64 2.72 7.06
C ILE A 241 -3.05 3.28 7.15
N TYR A 242 -3.57 3.36 8.37
CA TYR A 242 -4.83 4.01 8.68
C TYR A 242 -4.68 4.86 9.94
N TYR A 243 -5.01 6.14 9.87
CA TYR A 243 -5.01 7.05 11.00
C TYR A 243 -6.44 7.34 11.46
N ASN A 244 -6.74 6.92 12.69
CA ASN A 244 -7.97 7.31 13.36
C ASN A 244 -7.77 8.66 14.04
N GLN A 245 -8.37 9.68 13.47
CA GLN A 245 -8.17 11.07 13.88
C GLN A 245 -8.79 11.38 15.24
N GLU A 246 -9.94 10.77 15.56
CA GLU A 246 -10.65 11.01 16.84
C GLU A 246 -9.87 10.45 18.01
N LYS A 247 -9.18 9.34 17.81
CA LYS A 247 -8.46 8.62 18.85
C LYS A 247 -6.96 8.88 18.84
N ASN A 248 -6.48 9.60 17.84
CA ASN A 248 -5.06 9.88 17.60
C ASN A 248 -4.20 8.60 17.53
N ILE A 249 -4.74 7.53 16.96
CA ILE A 249 -4.03 6.25 16.77
C ILE A 249 -3.71 5.99 15.30
N LEU A 250 -2.57 5.38 15.07
CA LEU A 250 -2.15 4.94 13.74
C LEU A 250 -2.01 3.43 13.71
N LEU A 251 -2.74 2.77 12.84
CA LEU A 251 -2.55 1.36 12.52
C LEU A 251 -1.72 1.24 11.24
N SER A 252 -0.86 0.22 11.21
CA SER A 252 -0.12 -0.13 10.01
C SER A 252 -0.08 -1.63 9.78
N THR A 253 0.03 -2.01 8.51
CA THR A 253 0.25 -3.40 8.09
C THR A 253 1.60 -3.51 7.41
N GLU A 254 2.34 -4.54 7.74
CA GLU A 254 3.74 -4.65 7.36
C GLU A 254 4.10 -6.03 6.82
N HIS A 255 4.78 -6.05 5.67
CA HIS A 255 5.47 -7.25 5.21
C HIS A 255 6.80 -7.40 5.93
N SER A 256 6.89 -8.40 6.78
CA SER A 256 8.13 -8.76 7.41
C SER A 256 8.98 -9.69 6.51
N ALA A 257 9.87 -10.48 7.09
CA ALA A 257 10.62 -11.52 6.40
C ALA A 257 9.71 -12.73 6.04
N GLN A 258 10.27 -13.91 5.80
CA GLN A 258 9.47 -15.11 5.54
C GLN A 258 8.65 -15.48 6.78
N GLY A 259 7.35 -15.26 6.74
CA GLY A 259 6.49 -15.23 7.92
C GLY A 259 6.69 -13.94 8.74
N GLY A 260 6.01 -13.81 9.87
CA GLY A 260 6.14 -12.67 10.77
C GLY A 260 5.63 -11.35 10.20
N ASP A 261 4.78 -11.37 9.17
CA ASP A 261 4.03 -10.17 8.74
C ASP A 261 3.18 -9.66 9.90
N GLU A 262 2.98 -8.34 9.99
CA GLU A 262 2.46 -7.70 11.20
C GLU A 262 1.28 -6.76 10.94
N ILE A 263 0.44 -6.65 11.96
CA ILE A 263 -0.47 -5.53 12.17
C ILE A 263 0.06 -4.78 13.39
N ASN A 264 0.48 -3.55 13.19
CA ASN A 264 1.07 -2.69 14.21
C ASN A 264 0.10 -1.58 14.60
N ILE A 265 0.26 -1.06 15.82
CA ILE A 265 -0.48 0.08 16.31
C ILE A 265 0.47 1.07 17.01
N ASN A 266 0.34 2.34 16.67
CA ASN A 266 0.89 3.45 17.42
C ASN A 266 -0.25 4.14 18.18
N PRO A 267 -0.29 4.04 19.50
CA PRO A 267 -1.41 4.54 20.31
C PRO A 267 -1.46 6.07 20.41
N SER A 268 -0.40 6.77 19.99
CA SER A 268 -0.37 8.23 19.90
C SER A 268 0.75 8.67 18.96
N ILE A 269 0.39 9.35 17.87
CA ILE A 269 1.37 9.89 16.93
C ILE A 269 1.92 11.25 17.39
N GLU A 270 1.31 11.91 18.38
CA GLU A 270 1.74 13.22 18.87
C GLU A 270 2.92 13.14 19.85
N GLU A 271 3.23 11.95 20.35
CA GLU A 271 4.38 11.77 21.23
C GLU A 271 5.69 12.12 20.50
N GLU A 272 6.56 12.88 21.17
CA GLU A 272 7.88 13.25 20.64
C GLU A 272 8.82 12.03 20.51
N LYS A 273 8.59 10.99 21.34
CA LYS A 273 9.41 9.78 21.33
C LYS A 273 9.11 8.93 20.08
N ILE A 274 10.12 8.72 19.24
CA ILE A 274 10.04 7.83 18.11
C ILE A 274 9.79 6.40 18.59
N LYS A 275 8.67 5.82 18.16
CA LYS A 275 8.32 4.42 18.45
C LYS A 275 9.16 3.48 17.57
N ASN A 276 9.74 2.43 18.16
CA ASN A 276 10.57 1.47 17.41
C ASN A 276 9.92 0.08 17.38
N TYR A 277 9.70 -0.45 16.18
CA TYR A 277 9.04 -1.74 15.91
C TYR A 277 10.02 -2.89 15.64
N GLY A 278 11.32 -2.65 15.81
CA GLY A 278 12.36 -3.66 16.01
C GLY A 278 13.06 -4.18 14.76
N TRP A 279 12.50 -4.05 13.55
CA TRP A 279 13.18 -4.51 12.34
C TRP A 279 14.52 -3.80 12.12
N PRO A 280 15.62 -4.49 11.77
CA PRO A 280 15.79 -5.93 11.58
C PRO A 280 16.37 -6.65 12.81
N ILE A 281 16.46 -5.98 13.95
CA ILE A 281 17.03 -6.57 15.17
C ILE A 281 16.12 -7.69 15.69
N SER A 282 14.80 -7.46 15.64
CA SER A 282 13.80 -8.45 16.00
C SER A 282 12.74 -8.62 14.91
N SER A 283 12.20 -9.83 14.79
CA SER A 283 11.11 -10.20 13.88
C SER A 283 10.58 -11.59 14.23
N TYR A 284 9.31 -11.84 13.97
CA TYR A 284 8.70 -13.17 14.10
C TYR A 284 8.92 -14.05 12.86
N GLY A 285 9.43 -13.47 11.75
CA GLY A 285 9.81 -14.19 10.52
C GLY A 285 11.25 -14.67 10.49
N GLU A 286 11.60 -15.34 9.40
CA GLU A 286 12.96 -15.76 9.06
C GLU A 286 13.40 -15.08 7.76
N HIS A 287 14.70 -15.06 7.47
CA HIS A 287 15.16 -14.61 6.15
C HIS A 287 14.63 -15.50 5.04
N TYR A 288 14.38 -14.93 3.87
CA TYR A 288 13.94 -15.71 2.72
C TYR A 288 15.00 -16.76 2.35
N GLY A 289 14.53 -18.01 2.15
CA GLY A 289 15.39 -19.16 1.88
C GLY A 289 15.75 -19.97 3.13
N PHE A 290 15.31 -19.54 4.31
CA PHE A 290 15.50 -20.25 5.57
C PHE A 290 14.16 -20.66 6.13
N ASP A 291 13.93 -21.96 6.31
CA ASP A 291 12.76 -22.46 7.04
C ASP A 291 13.00 -22.45 8.56
N ILE A 292 14.28 -22.52 8.95
CA ILE A 292 14.76 -22.47 10.34
C ILE A 292 15.93 -21.48 10.37
N ARG A 293 16.09 -20.76 11.47
CA ARG A 293 17.21 -19.86 11.72
C ARG A 293 18.55 -20.57 11.56
N ASP A 294 19.45 -19.92 10.83
CA ASP A 294 20.84 -20.37 10.66
C ASP A 294 21.81 -19.26 11.10
N ASP A 295 22.25 -19.34 12.34
CA ASP A 295 23.14 -18.33 12.94
C ASP A 295 24.55 -18.28 12.28
N SER A 296 24.90 -19.25 11.42
CA SER A 296 26.12 -19.19 10.63
C SER A 296 26.03 -18.34 9.37
N SER A 297 24.81 -17.95 8.99
CA SER A 297 24.58 -17.12 7.82
C SER A 297 24.86 -15.64 8.11
N VAL A 298 25.62 -14.99 7.22
CA VAL A 298 25.88 -13.55 7.28
C VAL A 298 24.60 -12.71 7.36
N LEU A 299 23.48 -13.21 6.85
CA LEU A 299 22.19 -12.50 6.95
C LEU A 299 21.73 -12.37 8.39
N TYR A 300 21.92 -13.38 9.25
CA TYR A 300 21.57 -13.31 10.67
C TYR A 300 22.60 -12.54 11.51
N GLU A 301 23.84 -12.42 11.02
CA GLU A 301 24.83 -11.54 11.63
C GLU A 301 24.44 -10.06 11.46
N ILE A 302 24.11 -9.63 10.24
CA ILE A 302 23.76 -8.23 9.93
C ILE A 302 22.30 -7.86 10.25
N ALA A 303 21.42 -8.85 10.34
CA ALA A 303 19.99 -8.68 10.64
C ALA A 303 19.50 -9.87 11.47
N PRO A 304 19.61 -9.80 12.83
CA PRO A 304 19.47 -10.96 13.70
C PRO A 304 18.06 -11.59 13.74
N LEU A 305 17.00 -10.84 13.45
CA LEU A 305 15.62 -11.30 13.50
C LEU A 305 15.29 -12.06 14.80
N ASN A 306 15.73 -11.53 15.93
CA ASN A 306 15.45 -12.12 17.23
C ASN A 306 13.95 -12.19 17.48
N LYS A 307 13.47 -13.30 18.06
CA LYS A 307 12.05 -13.41 18.41
C LYS A 307 11.72 -12.56 19.63
N SER A 308 10.47 -12.06 19.71
CA SER A 308 9.97 -11.13 20.73
C SER A 308 10.60 -9.73 20.66
N HIS A 309 9.87 -8.79 20.11
CA HIS A 309 10.27 -7.37 20.07
C HIS A 309 10.48 -6.81 21.47
N LYS A 310 9.58 -7.15 22.41
CA LYS A 310 9.62 -6.69 23.81
C LYS A 310 10.92 -7.04 24.52
N ASN A 311 11.47 -8.25 24.31
CA ASN A 311 12.70 -8.67 24.96
C ASN A 311 13.94 -7.86 24.54
N PHE A 312 13.84 -7.17 23.40
CA PHE A 312 14.86 -6.27 22.85
C PHE A 312 14.51 -4.79 23.00
N GLY A 313 13.46 -4.46 23.78
CA GLY A 313 13.07 -3.08 24.10
C GLY A 313 12.25 -2.41 22.99
N PHE A 314 11.69 -3.17 22.06
CA PHE A 314 10.84 -2.68 20.98
C PHE A 314 9.35 -2.90 21.24
N ILE A 315 8.50 -2.32 20.39
CA ILE A 315 7.05 -2.42 20.48
C ILE A 315 6.60 -3.74 19.84
N GLU A 316 5.79 -4.49 20.58
CA GLU A 316 5.16 -5.71 20.06
C GLU A 316 4.06 -5.35 19.05
N PRO A 317 3.92 -6.13 17.96
CA PRO A 317 2.80 -5.98 17.06
C PRO A 317 1.48 -6.35 17.75
N LEU A 318 0.39 -5.70 17.35
CA LEU A 318 -0.95 -6.07 17.75
C LEU A 318 -1.27 -7.51 17.34
N LYS A 319 -0.74 -7.93 16.18
CA LYS A 319 -0.79 -9.28 15.67
C LYS A 319 0.36 -9.53 14.71
N TYR A 320 1.00 -10.68 14.83
CA TYR A 320 1.88 -11.21 13.80
C TYR A 320 1.31 -12.50 13.18
N PHE A 321 1.78 -12.83 11.99
CA PHE A 321 1.39 -14.02 11.24
C PHE A 321 2.57 -15.00 11.13
N ASP A 322 2.39 -16.20 11.68
CA ASP A 322 3.47 -17.21 11.78
C ASP A 322 3.88 -17.78 10.43
N LEU A 323 5.10 -18.28 10.37
CA LEU A 323 5.69 -19.29 9.46
C LEU A 323 5.54 -19.06 7.94
N LYS A 324 4.53 -18.35 7.46
CA LYS A 324 4.33 -18.10 6.02
C LYS A 324 3.93 -16.66 5.77
N ALA A 325 4.62 -16.02 4.85
CA ALA A 325 4.27 -14.67 4.41
C ALA A 325 2.80 -14.59 3.97
N ARG A 326 2.06 -13.62 4.52
CA ARG A 326 0.65 -13.34 4.22
C ARG A 326 0.50 -12.14 3.28
N ALA A 327 1.49 -11.26 3.28
CA ALA A 327 1.55 -10.04 2.52
C ALA A 327 0.35 -9.10 2.80
N PRO A 328 0.22 -8.55 4.02
CA PRO A 328 -0.83 -7.58 4.33
C PRO A 328 -0.59 -6.28 3.56
N SER A 329 -1.61 -5.78 2.86
CA SER A 329 -1.44 -4.67 1.90
C SER A 329 -2.16 -3.39 2.28
N ALA A 330 -3.32 -3.47 2.90
CA ALA A 330 -4.10 -2.31 3.28
C ALA A 330 -4.88 -2.57 4.57
N ILE A 331 -5.26 -1.48 5.22
CA ILE A 331 -6.12 -1.47 6.41
C ILE A 331 -7.08 -0.29 6.32
N ALA A 332 -8.34 -0.51 6.66
CA ALA A 332 -9.36 0.53 6.74
C ALA A 332 -10.27 0.28 7.93
N GLU A 333 -10.67 1.35 8.63
CA GLU A 333 -11.75 1.28 9.61
C GLU A 333 -13.08 1.10 8.87
N ILE A 334 -13.91 0.20 9.34
CA ILE A 334 -15.30 0.07 8.88
C ILE A 334 -16.22 0.70 9.92
N ASN A 335 -17.16 1.44 9.41
CA ASN A 335 -17.82 2.52 10.11
C ASN A 335 -18.51 2.20 11.41
N LYS A 336 -18.53 3.24 12.23
CA LYS A 336 -19.22 3.51 13.47
C LYS A 336 -20.75 3.54 13.36
N ASN A 337 -21.32 3.72 12.15
CA ASN A 337 -22.75 3.92 11.92
C ASN A 337 -23.53 2.65 11.57
N LEU A 338 -22.87 1.52 11.37
CA LEU A 338 -23.58 0.25 11.30
C LEU A 338 -24.24 0.03 12.65
N LYS A 339 -25.55 0.23 12.71
CA LYS A 339 -26.42 0.29 13.92
C LYS A 339 -26.25 -0.84 14.95
N ASN A 340 -25.43 -1.85 14.66
CA ASN A 340 -25.13 -3.01 15.50
C ASN A 340 -23.63 -3.32 15.61
N LEU A 341 -22.74 -2.50 15.13
CA LEU A 341 -21.31 -2.68 15.29
C LEU A 341 -20.78 -1.62 16.26
N ASP A 342 -20.44 -2.03 17.47
CA ASP A 342 -19.63 -1.20 18.37
C ASP A 342 -18.36 -0.81 17.62
N GLY A 343 -17.87 0.42 17.79
CA GLY A 343 -16.69 0.94 17.12
C GLY A 343 -15.44 0.07 17.22
N ASN A 344 -14.32 0.53 16.64
CA ASN A 344 -13.02 -0.14 16.64
C ASN A 344 -12.95 -1.39 15.74
N GLN A 345 -13.64 -1.38 14.60
CA GLN A 345 -13.63 -2.47 13.65
C GLN A 345 -12.84 -2.09 12.40
N TYR A 346 -11.98 -3.00 11.96
CA TYR A 346 -11.06 -2.76 10.85
C TYR A 346 -11.08 -3.95 9.89
N MET A 347 -10.93 -3.66 8.61
CA MET A 347 -10.65 -4.63 7.57
C MET A 347 -9.17 -4.58 7.19
N VAL A 348 -8.51 -5.73 7.17
CA VAL A 348 -7.11 -5.89 6.77
C VAL A 348 -7.02 -6.87 5.62
N SER A 349 -6.43 -6.47 4.51
CA SER A 349 -6.23 -7.33 3.34
C SER A 349 -4.92 -8.09 3.39
N LEU A 350 -4.96 -9.37 3.02
CA LEU A 350 -3.80 -10.24 2.89
C LEU A 350 -3.69 -10.74 1.45
N MET A 351 -2.76 -10.19 0.68
CA MET A 351 -2.63 -10.49 -0.75
C MET A 351 -2.32 -11.95 -1.04
N LYS A 352 -1.30 -12.53 -0.40
CA LYS A 352 -0.81 -13.88 -0.73
C LYS A 352 -1.86 -14.95 -0.42
N TYR A 353 -2.65 -14.75 0.62
CA TYR A 353 -3.71 -15.67 1.00
C TYR A 353 -5.07 -15.30 0.42
N ARG A 354 -5.16 -14.15 -0.29
CA ARG A 354 -6.41 -13.69 -0.91
C ARG A 354 -7.55 -13.58 0.11
N GLN A 355 -7.21 -13.06 1.29
CA GLN A 355 -8.10 -12.98 2.46
C GLN A 355 -8.33 -11.54 2.86
N LEU A 356 -9.53 -11.28 3.34
CA LEU A 356 -9.90 -10.07 4.06
C LEU A 356 -10.16 -10.46 5.51
N HIS A 357 -9.41 -9.87 6.42
CA HIS A 357 -9.52 -10.09 7.85
C HIS A 357 -10.34 -8.96 8.47
N HIS A 358 -11.45 -9.32 9.08
CA HIS A 358 -12.26 -8.41 9.88
C HIS A 358 -11.85 -8.55 11.35
N ILE A 359 -11.30 -7.50 11.93
CA ILE A 359 -10.86 -7.46 13.32
C ILE A 359 -11.63 -6.42 14.11
N LYS A 360 -11.93 -6.72 15.38
CA LYS A 360 -12.46 -5.77 16.35
C LYS A 360 -11.44 -5.60 17.47
N LEU A 361 -11.09 -4.36 17.78
CA LEU A 361 -10.21 -4.03 18.90
C LEU A 361 -11.03 -3.69 20.16
N ASN A 362 -10.39 -3.82 21.33
CA ASN A 362 -10.93 -3.28 22.56
C ASN A 362 -10.83 -1.74 22.58
N ASP A 363 -11.41 -1.10 23.59
CA ASP A 363 -11.44 0.37 23.69
C ASP A 363 -10.06 1.00 23.84
N ASN A 364 -9.12 0.30 24.45
CA ASN A 364 -7.73 0.74 24.56
C ASN A 364 -6.90 0.49 23.28
N HIS A 365 -7.45 -0.19 22.28
CA HIS A 365 -6.81 -0.56 21.01
C HIS A 365 -5.54 -1.42 21.15
N ASP A 366 -5.32 -2.06 22.27
CA ASP A 366 -4.14 -2.89 22.56
C ASP A 366 -4.39 -4.39 22.39
N LYS A 367 -5.65 -4.78 22.10
CA LYS A 367 -6.05 -6.19 21.97
C LYS A 367 -7.12 -6.42 20.92
N ILE A 368 -6.97 -7.49 20.14
CA ILE A 368 -8.00 -7.99 19.23
C ILE A 368 -9.02 -8.80 20.03
N LEU A 369 -10.28 -8.36 20.04
CA LEU A 369 -11.40 -9.02 20.69
C LEU A 369 -12.04 -10.07 19.80
N SER A 370 -12.15 -9.79 18.51
CA SER A 370 -12.69 -10.75 17.54
C SER A 370 -11.92 -10.67 16.23
N HIS A 371 -11.85 -11.80 15.55
CA HIS A 371 -11.16 -11.95 14.29
C HIS A 371 -11.92 -12.90 13.38
N ASP A 372 -12.32 -12.41 12.22
CA ASP A 372 -13.04 -13.19 11.22
C ASP A 372 -12.33 -13.08 9.86
N ILE A 373 -12.59 -14.01 8.94
CA ILE A 373 -11.88 -14.12 7.67
C ILE A 373 -12.89 -14.33 6.55
N ILE A 374 -12.76 -13.55 5.49
CA ILE A 374 -13.48 -13.72 4.23
C ILE A 374 -12.46 -14.14 3.17
N GLN A 375 -12.74 -15.24 2.45
CA GLN A 375 -11.88 -15.77 1.40
C GLN A 375 -12.31 -15.25 0.03
N PHE A 376 -11.36 -14.80 -0.78
CA PHE A 376 -11.57 -14.38 -2.16
C PHE A 376 -10.74 -15.20 -3.16
N LYS A 377 -11.03 -15.05 -4.46
CA LYS A 377 -10.27 -15.70 -5.54
C LYS A 377 -8.99 -14.94 -5.90
N ASN A 378 -9.05 -13.60 -5.84
CA ASN A 378 -8.00 -12.69 -6.29
C ASN A 378 -7.27 -12.05 -5.10
N ARG A 379 -6.07 -11.53 -5.35
CA ARG A 379 -5.26 -10.80 -4.36
C ARG A 379 -5.89 -9.44 -4.08
N ILE A 380 -6.08 -9.10 -2.82
CA ILE A 380 -6.63 -7.80 -2.42
C ILE A 380 -5.46 -6.83 -2.26
N ARG A 381 -5.36 -5.83 -3.15
CA ARG A 381 -4.29 -4.82 -3.11
C ARG A 381 -4.61 -3.67 -2.17
N ASP A 382 -5.84 -3.17 -2.21
CA ASP A 382 -6.23 -1.96 -1.47
C ASP A 382 -7.66 -2.07 -0.96
N ILE A 383 -7.98 -1.32 0.09
CA ILE A 383 -9.29 -1.27 0.73
C ILE A 383 -9.64 0.18 1.01
N LYS A 384 -10.89 0.57 0.72
CA LYS A 384 -11.48 1.82 1.18
C LYS A 384 -12.87 1.57 1.72
N TYR A 385 -13.21 2.28 2.76
CA TYR A 385 -14.57 2.32 3.27
C TYR A 385 -15.26 3.59 2.76
N ASP A 386 -16.41 3.43 2.11
CA ASP A 386 -17.23 4.55 1.66
C ASP A 386 -18.29 4.87 2.73
N GLU A 387 -18.06 5.93 3.49
CA GLU A 387 -18.94 6.33 4.59
C GLU A 387 -20.35 6.75 4.10
N GLU A 388 -20.48 7.26 2.87
CA GLU A 388 -21.77 7.68 2.32
C GLU A 388 -22.67 6.49 2.00
N THR A 389 -22.10 5.40 1.47
CA THR A 389 -22.86 4.21 1.09
C THR A 389 -22.74 3.06 2.09
N GLU A 390 -21.92 3.23 3.13
CA GLU A 390 -21.60 2.23 4.16
C GLU A 390 -21.03 0.92 3.56
N LYS A 391 -20.30 1.02 2.45
CA LYS A 391 -19.74 -0.13 1.74
C LYS A 391 -18.22 -0.17 1.82
N THR A 392 -17.70 -1.37 1.94
CA THR A 392 -16.25 -1.62 1.79
C THR A 392 -15.94 -1.89 0.33
N LEU A 393 -15.07 -1.08 -0.25
CA LEU A 393 -14.57 -1.25 -1.60
C LEU A 393 -13.20 -1.93 -1.55
N LEU A 394 -12.99 -2.90 -2.42
CA LEU A 394 -11.78 -3.70 -2.53
C LEU A 394 -11.20 -3.54 -3.93
N LEU A 395 -9.90 -3.27 -4.04
CA LEU A 395 -9.19 -3.35 -5.31
C LEU A 395 -8.42 -4.67 -5.34
N PHE A 396 -8.76 -5.52 -6.29
CA PHE A 396 -8.05 -6.77 -6.51
C PHE A 396 -7.07 -6.66 -7.67
N GLU A 397 -6.04 -7.49 -7.61
CA GLU A 397 -5.06 -7.70 -8.67
C GLU A 397 -4.89 -9.20 -8.96
N LYS A 398 -4.41 -9.52 -10.15
CA LYS A 398 -4.01 -10.87 -10.52
C LYS A 398 -2.69 -11.24 -9.85
N ASP A 399 -2.44 -12.53 -9.67
CA ASP A 399 -1.17 -13.01 -9.15
C ASP A 399 -0.05 -12.76 -10.18
N THR A 400 0.92 -11.95 -9.81
CA THR A 400 1.98 -11.47 -10.71
C THR A 400 3.09 -12.48 -10.97
N PHE A 401 2.99 -13.67 -10.40
CA PHE A 401 3.99 -14.73 -10.63
C PHE A 401 3.75 -15.51 -11.94
N ASP A 402 2.53 -15.43 -12.51
CA ASP A 402 2.24 -15.96 -13.85
C ASP A 402 2.60 -14.91 -14.90
N TYR A 403 3.70 -15.13 -15.58
CA TYR A 403 4.28 -14.19 -16.56
C TYR A 403 3.54 -14.13 -17.91
N GLU A 404 2.60 -15.03 -18.17
CA GLU A 404 1.93 -15.19 -19.46
C GLU A 404 0.51 -14.64 -19.50
N GLU A 405 0.00 -14.09 -18.41
CA GLU A 405 -1.40 -13.70 -18.33
C GLU A 405 -1.62 -12.17 -18.39
N GLU A 406 -2.72 -11.80 -19.04
CA GLU A 406 -3.22 -10.43 -19.13
C GLU A 406 -3.42 -9.82 -17.74
N TYR A 407 -2.94 -8.59 -17.55
CA TYR A 407 -3.21 -7.85 -16.32
C TYR A 407 -4.68 -7.45 -16.27
N ALA A 408 -5.31 -7.67 -15.14
CA ALA A 408 -6.67 -7.25 -14.88
C ALA A 408 -6.80 -6.71 -13.46
N TYR A 409 -7.71 -5.78 -13.27
CA TYR A 409 -8.15 -5.33 -11.96
C TYR A 409 -9.60 -5.69 -11.75
N TRP A 410 -9.95 -5.86 -10.48
CA TRP A 410 -11.34 -6.03 -10.07
C TRP A 410 -11.66 -5.04 -8.96
N ILE A 411 -12.87 -4.52 -8.97
CA ILE A 411 -13.43 -3.79 -7.85
C ILE A 411 -14.44 -4.72 -7.18
N GLY A 412 -14.20 -5.08 -5.93
CA GLY A 412 -15.18 -5.73 -5.08
C GLY A 412 -15.97 -4.68 -4.28
N VAL A 413 -17.26 -4.89 -4.18
CA VAL A 413 -18.14 -4.11 -3.30
C VAL A 413 -18.71 -5.06 -2.27
N LEU A 414 -18.42 -4.80 -0.99
CA LEU A 414 -18.83 -5.62 0.13
C LEU A 414 -19.74 -4.82 1.07
N GLU A 415 -20.90 -5.38 1.35
CA GLU A 415 -21.91 -4.79 2.25
C GLU A 415 -22.33 -5.84 3.30
N PRO A 416 -22.19 -5.55 4.61
CA PRO A 416 -22.63 -6.49 5.64
C PRO A 416 -24.15 -6.64 5.62
N ILE A 417 -24.61 -7.89 5.81
CA ILE A 417 -26.03 -8.20 6.00
C ILE A 417 -26.28 -8.28 7.51
N ASN A 418 -27.14 -7.40 7.99
CA ASN A 418 -27.58 -7.35 9.39
C ASN A 418 -28.49 -8.52 9.75
#